data_bb550fe53b5461fb29521b2e6ac7b9ec
#
_entry.id   bb550fe53b5461fb29521b2e6ac7b9ec
#
_cell.length_a   1.000
_cell.length_b   1.000
_cell.length_c   1.000
_cell.angle_alpha   90.00
_cell.angle_beta   90.00
_cell.angle_gamma   90.00
#
_symmetry.space_group_name_H-M   'P 1'
#
loop_
_entity.id
_entity.type
_entity.pdbx_description
1 polymer ?
#
loop_
_entity_poly.entity_id
_entity_poly.type
_entity_poly.pdbx_seq_one_letter_code
_entity_poly.pdbx_strand_id
1 'polypeptide(L)'
;AAAVGIGLQSFCIPGSVAENRKVGLGHGNLGKMLLSEQVAALYGTYDLIRMQESGQLGKKAFSKTELPAFHNRILNHWDNPNGTIERGYAGKSLWKWNELPDKVSPAYEEYARANASIGINGTVLNNVNADPKMLTAEYLQKVKVLADIFRPYGLKVYLSLNFASPKHLGNLKTSDPLDKDVIKWWNDKVKEIYSIIPDFGGFLVKANSEGQSGPQDYGRTHADGANMIADAVAPYGGIVMWRAFVYDAQSPDRAKQACEEFVPLDGQFRDNVIIQIKNGPVDFQPREPFSPLFGQLENTNVMAEFQITQEYLGFSNHLVYLHPMWKECLDSDTYQKGEGSTVAEITKGVTHSRPINAIAGVTNIGDSINWCGHHFAQSNWYAYGRMAWNPELSSEQIADEWIKQTFSSEKKFIEPVKEMMLMSRETNVKYEMPLGLHHIFSGQGHYGPGPWEGASRPDWSPLYYHKAAKDGIGFDRTMNGSAAVEQYHEPLKSLYNNVETCPENLILWFHHLPWDYKMKSGRTLWDELCYTYQEGIDEAASFIKVWESVEKYVDSQRYKNIHRKIVRQAKDAIWWRDACMLYFQTFSGMPIPEDCTEPQHTLEELRRVRLGISNYETPALEKLPAYELK
;
A
#
# COMPACT_ATOMS: atom_id res chain seq x y z
N ALA A 1 16.26 -35.65 -11.41
CA ALA A 1 16.61 -35.02 -10.13
C ALA A 1 17.94 -35.60 -9.63
N ALA A 2 19.02 -34.92 -9.88
CA ALA A 2 20.32 -35.25 -9.32
C ALA A 2 20.41 -34.54 -7.97
N ALA A 3 20.48 -35.32 -6.88
CA ALA A 3 20.74 -34.81 -5.56
C ALA A 3 22.17 -34.25 -5.54
N VAL A 4 22.31 -32.95 -5.61
CA VAL A 4 23.54 -32.26 -5.27
C VAL A 4 23.57 -32.17 -3.76
N GLY A 5 24.48 -32.93 -3.12
CA GLY A 5 24.74 -32.84 -1.68
C GLY A 5 25.34 -31.50 -1.34
N ILE A 6 24.47 -30.51 -1.04
CA ILE A 6 24.85 -29.23 -0.49
C ILE A 6 24.84 -29.38 1.03
N GLY A 7 26.01 -29.28 1.64
CA GLY A 7 26.14 -29.21 3.11
C GLY A 7 25.52 -27.89 3.59
N LEU A 8 24.26 -27.92 3.97
CA LEU A 8 23.57 -26.80 4.59
C LEU A 8 24.04 -26.65 6.03
N GLN A 9 24.79 -25.61 6.32
CA GLN A 9 25.10 -25.20 7.68
C GLN A 9 24.19 -24.04 8.07
N SER A 10 23.21 -24.33 8.91
CA SER A 10 22.44 -23.43 9.80
C SER A 10 21.62 -22.32 9.17
N PHE A 11 20.30 -22.44 9.21
CA PHE A 11 19.35 -21.34 9.14
C PHE A 11 18.87 -20.98 10.55
N CYS A 12 18.88 -19.69 10.91
CA CYS A 12 18.27 -19.19 12.14
C CYS A 12 17.04 -18.35 11.83
N ILE A 13 15.92 -18.66 12.45
CA ILE A 13 14.70 -17.85 12.38
C ILE A 13 14.12 -17.76 13.80
N PRO A 14 13.84 -16.57 14.34
CA PRO A 14 13.16 -16.45 15.62
C PRO A 14 11.64 -16.52 15.42
N GLY A 15 11.00 -17.38 16.16
CA GLY A 15 9.61 -17.23 16.52
C GLY A 15 9.55 -16.74 17.96
N SER A 16 8.71 -15.75 18.23
CA SER A 16 8.35 -15.18 19.53
C SER A 16 9.50 -14.86 20.50
N VAL A 17 9.37 -13.73 21.15
CA VAL A 17 10.22 -13.22 22.23
C VAL A 17 10.68 -14.36 23.16
N ALA A 18 11.89 -14.74 23.04
CA ALA A 18 12.80 -15.54 23.85
C ALA A 18 13.36 -16.75 23.08
N GLU A 19 14.66 -16.68 22.88
CA GLU A 19 15.61 -17.70 22.49
C GLU A 19 16.12 -17.70 21.04
N ASN A 20 17.31 -17.14 20.90
CA ASN A 20 18.25 -17.42 19.83
C ASN A 20 18.59 -18.92 19.81
N ARG A 21 18.02 -19.69 18.89
CA ARG A 21 18.47 -21.07 18.66
C ARG A 21 18.84 -21.28 17.21
N LYS A 22 20.04 -21.79 17.02
CA LYS A 22 20.59 -22.25 15.74
C LYS A 22 19.88 -23.52 15.32
N VAL A 23 19.30 -23.54 14.13
CA VAL A 23 18.78 -24.76 13.51
C VAL A 23 19.91 -25.45 12.78
N GLY A 24 20.45 -26.51 13.35
CA GLY A 24 21.36 -27.40 12.66
C GLY A 24 20.60 -28.66 12.24
N LEU A 25 20.72 -29.08 11.00
CA LEU A 25 20.25 -30.39 10.55
C LEU A 25 21.18 -31.48 11.14
N GLY A 26 20.91 -31.87 12.38
CA GLY A 26 21.57 -32.98 13.06
C GLY A 26 20.52 -33.92 13.62
N HIS A 27 20.64 -35.21 13.36
CA HIS A 27 19.79 -36.25 13.92
C HIS A 27 19.86 -36.29 15.45
N GLY A 28 18.77 -35.97 16.13
CA GLY A 28 18.60 -36.21 17.55
C GLY A 28 17.71 -35.23 18.31
N ASN A 29 16.55 -35.70 18.75
CA ASN A 29 15.54 -35.08 19.62
C ASN A 29 14.51 -34.15 18.96
N LEU A 30 13.57 -34.72 18.26
CA LEU A 30 12.43 -34.14 17.51
C LEU A 30 11.16 -34.03 18.34
N GLY A 31 11.17 -33.70 19.60
CA GLY A 31 9.98 -33.94 20.43
C GLY A 31 9.11 -32.75 20.84
N LYS A 32 9.55 -31.49 20.80
CA LYS A 32 8.74 -30.37 21.42
C LYS A 32 8.80 -28.96 20.81
N MET A 33 9.31 -28.76 19.58
CA MET A 33 9.50 -27.43 19.00
C MET A 33 8.89 -27.25 17.61
N LEU A 34 7.79 -27.92 17.31
CA LEU A 34 7.42 -28.31 15.95
C LEU A 34 6.81 -27.22 15.04
N LEU A 35 6.11 -26.20 15.52
CA LEU A 35 5.45 -25.25 14.63
C LEU A 35 6.36 -24.11 14.14
N SER A 36 7.20 -23.57 15.00
CA SER A 36 8.16 -22.52 14.60
C SER A 36 9.28 -23.07 13.72
N GLU A 37 9.70 -24.29 13.93
CA GLU A 37 10.77 -24.94 13.14
C GLU A 37 10.31 -25.35 11.74
N GLN A 38 9.07 -25.81 11.57
CA GLN A 38 8.53 -26.18 10.25
C GLN A 38 8.39 -24.98 9.33
N VAL A 39 7.85 -23.88 9.83
CA VAL A 39 7.72 -22.62 9.06
C VAL A 39 9.11 -22.02 8.76
N ALA A 40 10.05 -22.14 9.69
CA ALA A 40 11.42 -21.73 9.47
C ALA A 40 12.10 -22.50 8.33
N ALA A 41 11.93 -23.83 8.31
CA ALA A 41 12.44 -24.68 7.23
C ALA A 41 11.77 -24.33 5.88
N LEU A 42 10.48 -24.01 5.89
CA LEU A 42 9.75 -23.58 4.70
C LEU A 42 10.33 -22.27 4.12
N TYR A 43 10.51 -21.24 4.95
CA TYR A 43 11.12 -19.98 4.51
C TYR A 43 12.56 -20.17 4.00
N GLY A 44 13.38 -20.97 4.70
CA GLY A 44 14.73 -21.30 4.25
C GLY A 44 14.76 -22.03 2.91
N THR A 45 13.79 -22.93 2.67
CA THR A 45 13.65 -23.62 1.39
C THR A 45 13.31 -22.66 0.27
N TYR A 46 12.38 -21.74 0.49
CA TYR A 46 12.04 -20.72 -0.52
C TYR A 46 13.20 -19.74 -0.75
N ASP A 47 13.97 -19.40 0.26
CA ASP A 47 15.16 -18.58 0.09
C ASP A 47 16.21 -19.29 -0.79
N LEU A 48 16.43 -20.58 -0.58
CA LEU A 48 17.32 -21.39 -1.45
C LEU A 48 16.84 -21.43 -2.91
N ILE A 49 15.53 -21.66 -3.12
CA ILE A 49 14.95 -21.65 -4.47
C ILE A 49 15.17 -20.29 -5.13
N ARG A 50 14.90 -19.20 -4.40
CA ARG A 50 15.13 -17.84 -4.90
C ARG A 50 16.59 -17.59 -5.26
N MET A 51 17.53 -18.01 -4.39
CA MET A 51 18.97 -17.89 -4.65
C MET A 51 19.38 -18.69 -5.90
N GLN A 52 18.80 -19.87 -6.09
CA GLN A 52 19.06 -20.69 -7.28
C GLN A 52 18.55 -20.01 -8.54
N GLU A 53 17.27 -19.61 -8.56
CA GLU A 53 16.62 -18.99 -9.73
C GLU A 53 17.23 -17.62 -10.08
N SER A 54 17.68 -16.86 -9.07
CA SER A 54 18.35 -15.58 -9.27
C SER A 54 19.86 -15.70 -9.57
N GLY A 55 20.41 -16.94 -9.60
CA GLY A 55 21.83 -17.18 -9.91
C GLY A 55 22.79 -16.79 -8.76
N GLN A 56 22.28 -16.66 -7.56
CA GLN A 56 23.07 -16.29 -6.38
C GLN A 56 23.74 -17.50 -5.70
N LEU A 57 23.30 -18.73 -6.00
CA LEU A 57 23.95 -19.95 -5.49
C LEU A 57 25.31 -20.17 -6.15
N GLY A 58 26.37 -19.94 -5.38
CA GLY A 58 27.73 -20.27 -5.80
C GLY A 58 28.04 -21.77 -5.70
N LYS A 59 29.17 -22.19 -6.28
CA LYS A 59 29.69 -23.58 -6.17
C LYS A 59 30.33 -23.90 -4.81
N LYS A 60 30.50 -22.89 -3.95
CA LYS A 60 31.13 -23.05 -2.62
C LYS A 60 30.07 -23.22 -1.55
N ALA A 61 30.37 -23.97 -0.50
CA ALA A 61 29.56 -24.02 0.71
C ALA A 61 29.37 -22.60 1.26
N PHE A 62 28.18 -22.26 1.67
CA PHE A 62 27.85 -20.96 2.27
C PHE A 62 27.08 -21.18 3.57
N SER A 63 27.12 -20.17 4.44
CA SER A 63 26.28 -20.07 5.63
C SER A 63 25.54 -18.74 5.56
N LYS A 64 24.24 -18.77 5.76
CA LYS A 64 23.38 -17.59 5.76
C LYS A 64 22.46 -17.64 6.98
N THR A 65 22.37 -16.54 7.69
CA THR A 65 21.42 -16.35 8.78
C THR A 65 20.65 -15.08 8.50
N GLU A 66 19.34 -15.18 8.38
CA GLU A 66 18.44 -14.03 8.23
C GLU A 66 17.32 -14.08 9.25
N LEU A 67 16.94 -12.91 9.73
CA LEU A 67 15.82 -12.70 10.61
C LEU A 67 14.90 -11.68 9.93
N PRO A 68 13.57 -11.88 9.91
CA PRO A 68 12.69 -10.88 9.37
C PRO A 68 12.75 -9.62 10.23
N ALA A 69 12.82 -8.45 9.57
CA ALA A 69 12.83 -7.16 10.24
C ALA A 69 11.49 -6.89 10.94
N PHE A 70 10.39 -7.32 10.33
CA PHE A 70 9.06 -7.22 10.92
C PHE A 70 8.54 -8.60 11.34
N HIS A 71 8.08 -8.72 12.59
CA HIS A 71 7.49 -9.97 13.11
C HIS A 71 6.16 -10.28 12.42
N ASN A 72 5.33 -9.25 12.25
CA ASN A 72 4.03 -9.36 11.60
C ASN A 72 4.08 -8.69 10.23
N ARG A 73 4.00 -9.49 9.18
CA ARG A 73 4.05 -9.09 7.77
C ARG A 73 2.72 -9.44 7.13
N ILE A 74 1.82 -8.44 7.09
CA ILE A 74 0.39 -8.66 6.95
C ILE A 74 -0.10 -8.11 5.61
N LEU A 75 -0.95 -8.87 4.93
CA LEU A 75 -1.73 -8.40 3.80
C LEU A 75 -3.12 -7.98 4.24
N ASN A 76 -3.59 -6.86 3.74
CA ASN A 76 -4.94 -6.37 3.95
C ASN A 76 -5.74 -6.50 2.65
N HIS A 77 -6.76 -7.36 2.66
CA HIS A 77 -7.72 -7.47 1.56
C HIS A 77 -8.94 -6.59 1.82
N TRP A 78 -9.47 -5.99 0.76
CA TRP A 78 -10.72 -5.23 0.84
C TRP A 78 -11.86 -6.00 0.18
N ASP A 79 -11.91 -7.29 0.47
CA ASP A 79 -12.89 -8.24 -0.06
C ASP A 79 -14.20 -8.17 0.72
N ASN A 80 -15.32 -8.22 -0.01
CA ASN A 80 -16.65 -8.17 0.57
C ASN A 80 -17.31 -9.58 0.59
N PRO A 81 -18.26 -9.84 1.51
CA PRO A 81 -18.96 -11.13 1.59
C PRO A 81 -19.73 -11.52 0.32
N ASN A 82 -20.08 -10.55 -0.53
CA ASN A 82 -20.75 -10.76 -1.81
C ASN A 82 -19.79 -11.14 -2.96
N GLY A 83 -18.49 -11.26 -2.69
CA GLY A 83 -17.47 -11.59 -3.68
C GLY A 83 -16.92 -10.43 -4.49
N THR A 84 -17.36 -9.20 -4.21
CA THR A 84 -16.73 -8.00 -4.77
C THR A 84 -15.49 -7.61 -3.97
N ILE A 85 -14.61 -6.83 -4.58
CA ILE A 85 -13.40 -6.30 -3.92
C ILE A 85 -13.41 -4.80 -4.10
N GLU A 86 -13.36 -4.04 -3.02
CA GLU A 86 -13.16 -2.60 -3.12
C GLU A 86 -11.77 -2.32 -3.66
N ARG A 87 -11.70 -1.50 -4.72
CA ARG A 87 -10.43 -1.25 -5.45
C ARG A 87 -9.79 -2.53 -6.00
N GLY A 88 -10.60 -3.52 -6.36
CA GLY A 88 -10.17 -4.75 -7.00
C GLY A 88 -10.23 -4.63 -8.52
N TYR A 89 -9.09 -4.73 -9.20
CA TYR A 89 -8.98 -4.53 -10.65
C TYR A 89 -8.56 -5.80 -11.40
N ALA A 90 -8.71 -6.96 -10.74
CA ALA A 90 -8.22 -8.25 -11.24
C ALA A 90 -9.26 -9.38 -11.15
N GLY A 91 -10.54 -9.02 -11.23
CA GLY A 91 -11.63 -9.97 -11.13
C GLY A 91 -12.33 -9.96 -9.79
N LYS A 92 -13.01 -11.07 -9.46
CA LYS A 92 -13.74 -11.24 -8.21
C LYS A 92 -12.84 -11.78 -7.10
N SER A 93 -13.31 -11.67 -5.86
CA SER A 93 -12.63 -12.21 -4.69
C SER A 93 -12.17 -13.66 -4.87
N LEU A 94 -10.97 -13.96 -4.42
CA LEU A 94 -10.50 -15.34 -4.30
C LEU A 94 -11.36 -16.13 -3.31
N TRP A 95 -11.89 -15.45 -2.29
CA TRP A 95 -12.71 -16.06 -1.25
C TRP A 95 -14.11 -16.30 -1.77
N LYS A 96 -14.42 -17.53 -2.17
CA LYS A 96 -15.75 -17.92 -2.65
C LYS A 96 -16.66 -18.20 -1.44
N TRP A 97 -17.04 -17.12 -0.73
CA TRP A 97 -17.82 -17.18 0.51
C TRP A 97 -19.12 -17.97 0.39
N ASN A 98 -19.75 -17.98 -0.78
CA ASN A 98 -20.97 -18.75 -1.06
C ASN A 98 -20.72 -20.25 -1.27
N GLU A 99 -19.49 -20.68 -1.54
CA GLU A 99 -19.10 -22.09 -1.70
C GLU A 99 -18.55 -22.68 -0.41
N LEU A 100 -17.94 -21.84 0.46
CA LEU A 100 -17.42 -22.25 1.75
C LEU A 100 -18.55 -22.50 2.78
N PRO A 101 -18.41 -23.48 3.69
CA PRO A 101 -17.24 -24.37 3.89
C PRO A 101 -17.24 -25.63 3.01
N ASP A 102 -18.31 -25.88 2.25
CA ASP A 102 -18.59 -27.17 1.60
C ASP A 102 -17.66 -27.45 0.39
N LYS A 103 -17.24 -26.39 -0.31
CA LYS A 103 -16.36 -26.50 -1.47
C LYS A 103 -15.12 -25.64 -1.28
N VAL A 104 -13.96 -26.27 -1.25
CA VAL A 104 -12.66 -25.66 -1.06
C VAL A 104 -11.94 -25.50 -2.39
N SER A 105 -11.57 -24.27 -2.75
CA SER A 105 -10.81 -24.00 -3.97
C SER A 105 -9.33 -24.32 -3.78
N PRO A 106 -8.65 -24.96 -4.74
CA PRO A 106 -7.19 -25.14 -4.72
C PRO A 106 -6.41 -23.80 -4.66
N ALA A 107 -7.03 -22.72 -5.13
CA ALA A 107 -6.42 -21.39 -5.08
C ALA A 107 -6.08 -20.89 -3.66
N TYR A 108 -6.75 -21.43 -2.63
CA TYR A 108 -6.46 -21.04 -1.23
C TYR A 108 -5.10 -21.57 -0.76
N GLU A 109 -4.76 -22.80 -1.11
CA GLU A 109 -3.46 -23.38 -0.82
C GLU A 109 -2.36 -22.70 -1.66
N GLU A 110 -2.63 -22.42 -2.94
CA GLU A 110 -1.72 -21.66 -3.80
C GLU A 110 -1.44 -20.26 -3.25
N TYR A 111 -2.47 -19.58 -2.73
CA TYR A 111 -2.33 -18.29 -2.06
C TYR A 111 -1.42 -18.38 -0.82
N ALA A 112 -1.65 -19.37 0.04
CA ALA A 112 -0.84 -19.57 1.23
C ALA A 112 0.63 -19.86 0.88
N ARG A 113 0.86 -20.75 -0.09
CA ARG A 113 2.18 -21.10 -0.60
C ARG A 113 2.91 -19.87 -1.18
N ALA A 114 2.22 -19.10 -2.05
CA ALA A 114 2.79 -17.91 -2.67
C ALA A 114 3.21 -16.86 -1.63
N ASN A 115 2.37 -16.62 -0.61
CA ASN A 115 2.69 -15.68 0.47
C ASN A 115 3.86 -16.17 1.35
N ALA A 116 3.87 -17.44 1.71
CA ALA A 116 4.98 -18.02 2.46
C ALA A 116 6.31 -17.90 1.68
N SER A 117 6.28 -18.03 0.35
CA SER A 117 7.48 -17.95 -0.49
C SER A 117 8.16 -16.58 -0.48
N ILE A 118 7.44 -15.54 -0.12
CA ILE A 118 7.94 -14.16 0.01
C ILE A 118 7.97 -13.67 1.46
N GLY A 119 7.73 -14.57 2.42
CA GLY A 119 7.86 -14.27 3.84
C GLY A 119 6.66 -13.60 4.51
N ILE A 120 5.51 -13.51 3.86
CA ILE A 120 4.25 -13.02 4.46
C ILE A 120 3.74 -14.06 5.46
N ASN A 121 3.27 -13.61 6.65
CA ASN A 121 2.80 -14.47 7.72
C ASN A 121 1.45 -14.07 8.33
N GLY A 122 0.74 -13.14 7.70
CA GLY A 122 -0.59 -12.74 8.13
C GLY A 122 -1.45 -12.22 6.98
N THR A 123 -2.76 -12.39 7.10
CA THR A 123 -3.72 -11.88 6.13
C THR A 123 -5.02 -11.47 6.79
N VAL A 124 -5.48 -10.26 6.51
CA VAL A 124 -6.83 -9.79 6.84
C VAL A 124 -7.74 -10.12 5.66
N LEU A 125 -8.78 -10.92 5.88
CA LEU A 125 -9.55 -11.53 4.80
C LEU A 125 -10.63 -10.64 4.21
N ASN A 126 -11.02 -9.56 4.89
CA ASN A 126 -12.17 -8.76 4.49
C ASN A 126 -11.90 -7.26 4.57
N ASN A 127 -12.75 -6.54 3.86
CA ASN A 127 -12.69 -5.09 3.70
C ASN A 127 -12.63 -4.34 5.04
N VAL A 128 -11.87 -3.26 5.07
CA VAL A 128 -11.83 -2.31 6.20
C VAL A 128 -13.17 -1.59 6.40
N ASN A 129 -13.99 -1.46 5.35
CA ASN A 129 -15.42 -1.12 5.42
C ASN A 129 -16.22 -2.38 5.80
N ALA A 130 -15.96 -2.90 6.99
CA ALA A 130 -16.31 -4.24 7.38
C ALA A 130 -17.83 -4.46 7.48
N ASP A 131 -18.30 -5.53 6.82
CA ASP A 131 -19.66 -6.03 7.02
C ASP A 131 -19.72 -6.83 8.33
N PRO A 132 -20.61 -6.47 9.30
CA PRO A 132 -20.77 -7.20 10.56
C PRO A 132 -20.99 -8.72 10.36
N LYS A 133 -21.56 -9.12 9.24
CA LYS A 133 -21.79 -10.51 8.85
C LYS A 133 -20.57 -11.41 8.97
N MET A 134 -19.36 -10.86 8.78
CA MET A 134 -18.11 -11.60 8.92
C MET A 134 -17.90 -12.20 10.32
N LEU A 135 -18.56 -11.64 11.36
CA LEU A 135 -18.49 -12.13 12.74
C LEU A 135 -19.64 -13.06 13.14
N THR A 136 -20.50 -13.46 12.20
CA THR A 136 -21.56 -14.48 12.47
C THR A 136 -20.94 -15.86 12.58
N ALA A 137 -21.60 -16.75 13.33
CA ALA A 137 -21.16 -18.14 13.46
C ALA A 137 -20.98 -18.84 12.09
N GLU A 138 -21.90 -18.58 11.14
CA GLU A 138 -21.80 -19.09 9.76
C GLU A 138 -20.48 -18.67 9.10
N TYR A 139 -20.16 -17.37 9.11
CA TYR A 139 -18.95 -16.87 8.44
C TYR A 139 -17.69 -17.29 9.17
N LEU A 140 -17.71 -17.39 10.50
CA LEU A 140 -16.56 -17.88 11.27
C LEU A 140 -16.19 -19.33 10.90
N GLN A 141 -17.15 -20.19 10.56
CA GLN A 141 -16.86 -21.53 10.04
C GLN A 141 -16.18 -21.47 8.66
N LYS A 142 -16.58 -20.54 7.80
CA LYS A 142 -15.92 -20.32 6.49
C LYS A 142 -14.49 -19.77 6.67
N VAL A 143 -14.29 -18.82 7.57
CA VAL A 143 -12.96 -18.30 7.94
C VAL A 143 -12.08 -19.41 8.52
N LYS A 144 -12.64 -20.31 9.33
CA LYS A 144 -11.92 -21.47 9.88
C LYS A 144 -11.31 -22.35 8.78
N VAL A 145 -12.03 -22.60 7.71
CA VAL A 145 -11.50 -23.40 6.58
C VAL A 145 -10.26 -22.76 6.00
N LEU A 146 -10.28 -21.44 5.78
CA LEU A 146 -9.11 -20.71 5.28
C LEU A 146 -7.97 -20.72 6.31
N ALA A 147 -8.25 -20.50 7.58
CA ALA A 147 -7.26 -20.54 8.65
C ALA A 147 -6.56 -21.91 8.74
N ASP A 148 -7.33 -23.01 8.63
CA ASP A 148 -6.78 -24.36 8.66
C ASP A 148 -5.86 -24.66 7.46
N ILE A 149 -6.19 -24.12 6.27
CA ILE A 149 -5.35 -24.25 5.07
C ILE A 149 -4.07 -23.39 5.21
N PHE A 150 -4.18 -22.20 5.78
CA PHE A 150 -3.07 -21.24 5.85
C PHE A 150 -2.06 -21.56 6.96
N ARG A 151 -2.50 -22.19 8.02
CA ARG A 151 -1.68 -22.52 9.20
C ARG A 151 -0.40 -23.30 8.89
N PRO A 152 -0.41 -24.35 8.05
CA PRO A 152 0.81 -25.07 7.69
C PRO A 152 1.86 -24.21 6.98
N TYR A 153 1.43 -23.12 6.37
CA TYR A 153 2.28 -22.14 5.67
C TYR A 153 2.73 -20.99 6.58
N GLY A 154 2.34 -21.00 7.85
CA GLY A 154 2.68 -19.95 8.81
C GLY A 154 1.88 -18.65 8.65
N LEU A 155 0.79 -18.66 7.87
CA LEU A 155 -0.09 -17.52 7.71
C LEU A 155 -1.18 -17.53 8.77
N LYS A 156 -1.23 -16.48 9.60
CA LYS A 156 -2.35 -16.21 10.51
C LYS A 156 -3.47 -15.46 9.80
N VAL A 157 -4.69 -15.77 10.19
CA VAL A 157 -5.88 -15.06 9.72
C VAL A 157 -6.25 -13.95 10.70
N TYR A 158 -6.56 -12.79 10.15
CA TYR A 158 -7.11 -11.63 10.81
C TYR A 158 -8.44 -11.24 10.15
N LEU A 159 -9.28 -10.48 10.84
CA LEU A 159 -10.50 -9.91 10.27
C LEU A 159 -10.55 -8.41 10.51
N SER A 160 -11.08 -7.67 9.54
CA SER A 160 -11.56 -6.32 9.81
C SER A 160 -12.91 -6.42 10.53
N LEU A 161 -13.09 -5.61 11.56
CA LEU A 161 -14.35 -5.56 12.30
C LEU A 161 -15.12 -4.26 12.01
N ASN A 162 -16.44 -4.36 12.05
CA ASN A 162 -17.32 -3.19 12.12
C ASN A 162 -17.53 -2.81 13.58
N PHE A 163 -17.19 -1.59 13.96
CA PHE A 163 -17.27 -1.13 15.34
C PHE A 163 -18.69 -1.20 15.92
N ALA A 164 -19.71 -1.04 15.07
CA ALA A 164 -21.12 -1.15 15.44
C ALA A 164 -21.65 -2.60 15.49
N SER A 165 -20.81 -3.63 15.40
CA SER A 165 -21.22 -5.04 15.45
C SER A 165 -22.08 -5.40 16.69
N PRO A 166 -21.87 -4.85 17.91
CA PRO A 166 -22.78 -5.10 19.04
C PRO A 166 -24.23 -4.68 18.78
N LYS A 167 -24.46 -3.59 18.03
CA LYS A 167 -25.81 -3.17 17.61
C LYS A 167 -26.38 -4.10 16.55
N HIS A 168 -25.58 -4.48 15.55
CA HIS A 168 -26.04 -5.25 14.40
C HIS A 168 -26.24 -6.74 14.70
N LEU A 169 -25.39 -7.33 15.54
CA LEU A 169 -25.41 -8.77 15.83
C LEU A 169 -25.84 -9.08 17.26
N GLY A 170 -25.63 -8.15 18.19
CA GLY A 170 -25.95 -8.32 19.61
C GLY A 170 -27.29 -7.72 20.03
N ASN A 171 -28.00 -7.03 19.12
CA ASN A 171 -29.23 -6.27 19.42
C ASN A 171 -29.07 -5.26 20.56
N LEU A 172 -27.84 -4.77 20.80
CA LEU A 172 -27.60 -3.73 21.79
C LEU A 172 -28.02 -2.35 21.25
N LYS A 173 -28.39 -1.45 22.16
CA LYS A 173 -28.82 -0.10 21.80
C LYS A 173 -27.65 0.81 21.44
N THR A 174 -26.46 0.46 21.90
CA THR A 174 -25.24 1.26 21.75
C THR A 174 -24.07 0.38 21.33
N SER A 175 -22.98 0.99 20.85
CA SER A 175 -21.65 0.40 20.74
C SER A 175 -20.61 1.27 21.47
N ASP A 176 -21.05 2.05 22.49
CA ASP A 176 -20.16 2.82 23.37
C ASP A 176 -19.11 1.87 23.98
N PRO A 177 -17.80 2.11 23.77
CA PRO A 177 -16.75 1.21 24.23
C PRO A 177 -16.61 1.14 25.76
N LEU A 178 -17.26 2.04 26.51
CA LEU A 178 -17.27 2.02 27.97
C LEU A 178 -18.55 1.42 28.55
N ASP A 179 -19.52 1.05 27.71
CA ASP A 179 -20.72 0.36 28.12
C ASP A 179 -20.42 -1.10 28.50
N LYS A 180 -20.90 -1.54 29.68
CA LYS A 180 -20.59 -2.87 30.23
C LYS A 180 -21.15 -4.02 29.37
N ASP A 181 -22.31 -3.83 28.74
CA ASP A 181 -22.94 -4.84 27.92
C ASP A 181 -22.21 -4.94 26.57
N VAL A 182 -21.70 -3.83 26.04
CA VAL A 182 -20.86 -3.80 24.84
C VAL A 182 -19.53 -4.49 25.11
N ILE A 183 -18.86 -4.18 26.22
CA ILE A 183 -17.60 -4.86 26.62
C ILE A 183 -17.84 -6.36 26.78
N LYS A 184 -18.92 -6.75 27.47
CA LYS A 184 -19.28 -8.17 27.62
C LYS A 184 -19.52 -8.86 26.27
N TRP A 185 -20.24 -8.20 25.37
CA TRP A 185 -20.52 -8.74 24.04
C TRP A 185 -19.22 -9.01 23.26
N TRP A 186 -18.27 -8.09 23.27
CA TRP A 186 -16.97 -8.29 22.61
C TRP A 186 -16.17 -9.41 23.26
N ASN A 187 -16.13 -9.50 24.58
CA ASN A 187 -15.46 -10.61 25.27
C ASN A 187 -16.05 -11.97 24.89
N ASP A 188 -17.39 -12.07 24.85
CA ASP A 188 -18.08 -13.31 24.47
C ASP A 188 -17.82 -13.64 22.97
N LYS A 189 -17.87 -12.65 22.10
CA LYS A 189 -17.61 -12.82 20.66
C LYS A 189 -16.17 -13.24 20.38
N VAL A 190 -15.20 -12.60 21.02
CA VAL A 190 -13.78 -12.97 20.90
C VAL A 190 -13.52 -14.39 21.42
N LYS A 191 -14.14 -14.77 22.55
CA LYS A 191 -14.08 -16.13 23.07
C LYS A 191 -14.63 -17.14 22.07
N GLU A 192 -15.76 -16.82 21.41
CA GLU A 192 -16.34 -17.64 20.33
C GLU A 192 -15.33 -17.81 19.19
N ILE A 193 -14.73 -16.70 18.69
CA ILE A 193 -13.77 -16.74 17.59
C ILE A 193 -12.59 -17.64 17.92
N TYR A 194 -11.94 -17.47 19.08
CA TYR A 194 -10.79 -18.29 19.46
C TYR A 194 -11.15 -19.76 19.78
N SER A 195 -12.41 -20.04 20.13
CA SER A 195 -12.88 -21.44 20.23
C SER A 195 -12.96 -22.14 18.86
N ILE A 196 -13.16 -21.37 17.79
CA ILE A 196 -13.28 -21.85 16.41
C ILE A 196 -11.92 -21.83 15.71
N ILE A 197 -11.14 -20.75 15.91
CA ILE A 197 -9.84 -20.48 15.27
C ILE A 197 -8.83 -20.17 16.38
N PRO A 198 -8.19 -21.19 17.01
CA PRO A 198 -7.35 -20.97 18.18
C PRO A 198 -6.12 -20.10 17.98
N ASP A 199 -5.66 -19.96 16.74
CA ASP A 199 -4.50 -19.15 16.33
C ASP A 199 -4.90 -17.86 15.61
N PHE A 200 -6.16 -17.41 15.75
CA PHE A 200 -6.64 -16.16 15.18
C PHE A 200 -5.72 -14.99 15.58
N GLY A 201 -5.29 -14.18 14.60
CA GLY A 201 -4.27 -13.16 14.81
C GLY A 201 -4.78 -11.89 15.51
N GLY A 202 -6.05 -11.55 15.34
CA GLY A 202 -6.65 -10.32 15.86
C GLY A 202 -7.42 -9.52 14.82
N PHE A 203 -7.61 -8.23 15.08
CA PHE A 203 -8.49 -7.39 14.28
C PHE A 203 -7.77 -6.21 13.63
N LEU A 204 -8.26 -5.84 12.43
CA LEU A 204 -8.03 -4.55 11.79
C LEU A 204 -9.28 -3.68 11.97
N VAL A 205 -9.09 -2.41 12.34
CA VAL A 205 -10.21 -1.49 12.60
C VAL A 205 -10.04 -0.19 11.82
N LYS A 206 -11.08 0.18 11.07
CA LYS A 206 -11.30 1.51 10.53
C LYS A 206 -12.49 2.10 11.28
N ALA A 207 -12.29 3.19 12.00
CA ALA A 207 -13.30 3.81 12.85
C ALA A 207 -13.39 5.31 12.58
N ASN A 208 -14.61 5.87 12.67
CA ASN A 208 -14.90 7.29 12.46
C ASN A 208 -14.30 7.89 11.19
N SER A 209 -14.36 7.15 10.11
CA SER A 209 -13.87 7.57 8.82
C SER A 209 -14.79 7.08 7.71
N GLU A 210 -15.12 7.92 6.74
CA GLU A 210 -15.96 7.61 5.57
C GLU A 210 -17.27 6.91 5.93
N GLY A 211 -17.93 7.36 7.00
CA GLY A 211 -19.22 6.84 7.45
C GLY A 211 -19.14 5.52 8.23
N GLN A 212 -17.93 5.00 8.51
CA GLN A 212 -17.79 3.88 9.44
C GLN A 212 -17.97 4.34 10.88
N SER A 213 -18.75 3.60 11.63
CA SER A 213 -18.95 3.83 13.07
C SER A 213 -17.65 3.71 13.84
N GLY A 214 -17.53 4.52 14.90
CA GLY A 214 -16.38 4.47 15.79
C GLY A 214 -16.68 5.02 17.17
N PRO A 215 -15.69 5.10 18.06
CA PRO A 215 -15.86 5.56 19.44
C PRO A 215 -16.32 7.02 19.52
N GLN A 216 -15.95 7.87 18.57
CA GLN A 216 -16.32 9.30 18.57
C GLN A 216 -17.83 9.51 18.41
N ASP A 217 -18.56 8.55 17.81
CA ASP A 217 -20.04 8.57 17.75
C ASP A 217 -20.69 8.59 19.15
N TYR A 218 -19.93 8.20 20.18
CA TYR A 218 -20.33 8.10 21.58
C TYR A 218 -19.58 9.10 22.49
N GLY A 219 -18.87 10.07 21.91
CA GLY A 219 -18.03 11.02 22.65
C GLY A 219 -16.83 10.37 23.34
N ARG A 220 -16.32 9.26 22.78
CA ARG A 220 -15.14 8.52 23.25
C ARG A 220 -13.96 8.73 22.31
N THR A 221 -12.77 8.46 22.82
CA THR A 221 -11.52 8.56 22.06
C THR A 221 -11.25 7.28 21.22
N HIS A 222 -10.36 7.38 20.24
CA HIS A 222 -9.84 6.20 19.53
C HIS A 222 -9.17 5.21 20.51
N ALA A 223 -8.51 5.70 21.57
CA ALA A 223 -7.91 4.85 22.59
C ALA A 223 -8.96 4.04 23.38
N ASP A 224 -10.09 4.66 23.74
CA ASP A 224 -11.18 3.93 24.40
C ASP A 224 -11.70 2.78 23.54
N GLY A 225 -11.92 3.05 22.24
CA GLY A 225 -12.39 2.04 21.30
C GLY A 225 -11.39 0.92 21.06
N ALA A 226 -10.13 1.28 20.81
CA ALA A 226 -9.06 0.32 20.55
C ALA A 226 -8.78 -0.56 21.77
N ASN A 227 -8.74 0.04 22.96
CA ASN A 227 -8.46 -0.67 24.22
C ASN A 227 -9.55 -1.68 24.59
N MET A 228 -10.82 -1.35 24.34
CA MET A 228 -11.92 -2.31 24.54
C MET A 228 -11.71 -3.60 23.74
N ILE A 229 -11.38 -3.47 22.47
CA ILE A 229 -11.11 -4.64 21.61
C ILE A 229 -9.80 -5.32 22.02
N ALA A 230 -8.76 -4.55 22.33
CA ALA A 230 -7.47 -5.05 22.75
C ALA A 230 -7.54 -5.88 24.05
N ASP A 231 -8.30 -5.40 25.03
CA ASP A 231 -8.54 -6.12 26.29
C ASP A 231 -9.27 -7.45 26.04
N ALA A 232 -10.19 -7.50 25.07
CA ALA A 232 -10.91 -8.73 24.71
C ALA A 232 -10.00 -9.79 24.06
N VAL A 233 -9.05 -9.38 23.18
CA VAL A 233 -8.15 -10.33 22.48
C VAL A 233 -6.87 -10.64 23.27
N ALA A 234 -6.49 -9.83 24.24
CA ALA A 234 -5.24 -9.99 25.02
C ALA A 234 -5.07 -11.39 25.66
N PRO A 235 -6.12 -12.03 26.27
CA PRO A 235 -5.98 -13.36 26.87
C PRO A 235 -5.55 -14.45 25.87
N TYR A 236 -5.69 -14.20 24.58
CA TYR A 236 -5.38 -15.13 23.50
C TYR A 236 -4.13 -14.75 22.69
N GLY A 237 -3.45 -13.65 23.08
CA GLY A 237 -2.29 -13.13 22.36
C GLY A 237 -2.62 -12.44 21.02
N GLY A 238 -3.86 -12.02 20.83
CA GLY A 238 -4.28 -11.29 19.64
C GLY A 238 -3.86 -9.82 19.68
N ILE A 239 -3.71 -9.23 18.48
CA ILE A 239 -3.37 -7.81 18.32
C ILE A 239 -4.52 -7.03 17.69
N VAL A 240 -4.53 -5.72 17.90
CA VAL A 240 -5.46 -4.79 17.28
C VAL A 240 -4.68 -3.80 16.43
N MET A 241 -4.88 -3.85 15.11
CA MET A 241 -4.36 -2.89 14.16
C MET A 241 -5.40 -1.79 13.98
N TRP A 242 -5.15 -0.62 14.56
CA TRP A 242 -6.07 0.50 14.52
C TRP A 242 -5.59 1.51 13.49
N ARG A 243 -6.37 1.71 12.41
CA ARG A 243 -5.95 2.60 11.33
C ARG A 243 -6.07 4.07 11.74
N ALA A 244 -4.98 4.80 11.59
CA ALA A 244 -4.95 6.26 11.67
C ALA A 244 -5.36 6.87 10.32
N PHE A 245 -6.47 6.41 9.78
CA PHE A 245 -7.07 6.93 8.56
C PHE A 245 -8.35 7.66 8.91
N VAL A 246 -8.24 8.97 9.04
CA VAL A 246 -9.34 9.83 9.43
C VAL A 246 -9.74 10.68 8.23
N TYR A 247 -11.02 10.68 7.93
CA TYR A 247 -11.60 11.43 6.84
C TYR A 247 -12.77 12.24 7.38
N ASP A 248 -12.46 13.42 7.93
CA ASP A 248 -13.48 14.35 8.43
C ASP A 248 -13.38 15.69 7.70
N ALA A 249 -14.48 16.12 7.08
CA ALA A 249 -14.57 17.38 6.34
C ALA A 249 -14.41 18.65 7.20
N GLN A 250 -14.30 18.52 8.52
CA GLN A 250 -14.16 19.66 9.42
C GLN A 250 -12.72 20.16 9.53
N SER A 251 -11.72 19.36 9.19
CA SER A 251 -10.33 19.80 9.19
C SER A 251 -10.07 20.76 8.01
N PRO A 252 -9.46 21.92 8.24
CA PRO A 252 -9.09 22.84 7.17
C PRO A 252 -8.00 22.29 6.25
N ASP A 253 -7.16 21.38 6.76
CA ASP A 253 -6.18 20.62 5.98
C ASP A 253 -6.18 19.15 6.41
N ARG A 254 -6.67 18.31 5.53
CA ARG A 254 -6.72 16.86 5.74
C ARG A 254 -5.36 16.23 6.07
N ALA A 255 -4.27 16.81 5.55
CA ALA A 255 -2.92 16.31 5.82
C ALA A 255 -2.52 16.39 7.31
N LYS A 256 -3.19 17.24 8.10
CA LYS A 256 -2.93 17.39 9.54
C LYS A 256 -3.72 16.42 10.41
N GLN A 257 -4.83 15.93 9.90
CA GLN A 257 -5.90 15.34 10.72
C GLN A 257 -5.46 14.11 11.52
N ALA A 258 -4.67 13.21 10.92
CA ALA A 258 -4.18 12.04 11.63
C ALA A 258 -3.34 12.41 12.87
N CYS A 259 -2.47 13.42 12.77
CA CYS A 259 -1.71 13.91 13.90
C CYS A 259 -2.60 14.61 14.94
N GLU A 260 -3.54 15.45 14.49
CA GLU A 260 -4.46 16.17 15.39
C GLU A 260 -5.29 15.20 16.26
N GLU A 261 -5.66 14.02 15.72
CA GLU A 261 -6.47 13.04 16.45
C GLU A 261 -5.66 12.03 17.27
N PHE A 262 -4.49 11.61 16.78
CA PHE A 262 -3.75 10.52 17.42
C PHE A 262 -2.62 10.97 18.35
N VAL A 263 -1.97 12.11 18.10
CA VAL A 263 -0.87 12.60 18.96
C VAL A 263 -1.35 12.86 20.41
N PRO A 264 -2.52 13.45 20.66
CA PRO A 264 -3.03 13.63 22.03
C PRO A 264 -3.30 12.31 22.79
N LEU A 265 -3.36 11.18 22.06
CA LEU A 265 -3.64 9.86 22.62
C LEU A 265 -2.38 8.99 22.78
N ASP A 266 -1.20 9.54 22.48
CA ASP A 266 0.05 8.80 22.60
C ASP A 266 0.26 8.26 24.03
N GLY A 267 0.57 6.97 24.14
CA GLY A 267 0.73 6.27 25.41
C GLY A 267 -0.58 5.86 26.11
N GLN A 268 -1.76 6.14 25.52
CA GLN A 268 -3.05 5.72 26.07
C GLN A 268 -3.53 4.38 25.52
N PHE A 269 -2.88 3.87 24.48
CA PHE A 269 -3.23 2.58 23.86
C PHE A 269 -2.58 1.41 24.63
N ARG A 270 -3.26 0.23 24.65
CA ARG A 270 -2.70 -1.00 25.21
C ARG A 270 -1.49 -1.48 24.41
N ASP A 271 -0.63 -2.28 25.04
CA ASP A 271 0.59 -2.82 24.42
C ASP A 271 0.33 -3.73 23.20
N ASN A 272 -0.87 -4.33 23.10
CA ASN A 272 -1.29 -5.14 21.96
C ASN A 272 -2.09 -4.36 20.90
N VAL A 273 -2.19 -3.03 21.04
CA VAL A 273 -2.66 -2.13 19.97
C VAL A 273 -1.47 -1.64 19.18
N ILE A 274 -1.62 -1.59 17.84
CA ILE A 274 -0.65 -1.00 16.94
C ILE A 274 -1.37 -0.03 16.00
N ILE A 275 -0.91 1.21 15.94
CA ILE A 275 -1.49 2.22 15.06
C ILE A 275 -0.97 2.01 13.65
N GLN A 276 -1.89 1.74 12.73
CA GLN A 276 -1.59 1.48 11.32
C GLN A 276 -1.67 2.79 10.52
N ILE A 277 -0.53 3.25 10.03
CA ILE A 277 -0.33 4.57 9.42
C ILE A 277 0.00 4.39 7.95
N LYS A 278 -0.74 5.07 7.05
CA LYS A 278 -0.41 5.11 5.62
C LYS A 278 0.96 5.76 5.39
N ASN A 279 1.61 5.38 4.30
CA ASN A 279 2.93 5.92 3.94
C ASN A 279 2.94 7.46 3.83
N GLY A 280 1.87 8.07 3.30
CA GLY A 280 1.68 9.52 3.24
C GLY A 280 0.57 10.01 4.16
N PRO A 281 0.48 11.33 4.41
CA PRO A 281 -0.48 11.89 5.36
C PRO A 281 -1.92 11.93 4.83
N VAL A 282 -2.13 11.71 3.53
CA VAL A 282 -3.46 11.82 2.91
C VAL A 282 -3.98 10.46 2.44
N ASP A 283 -3.52 9.89 1.32
CA ASP A 283 -4.16 8.67 0.80
C ASP A 283 -3.41 7.99 -0.36
N PHE A 284 -2.30 7.31 -0.14
CA PHE A 284 -1.61 6.49 -1.14
C PHE A 284 -1.42 7.15 -2.52
N GLN A 285 -1.26 8.47 -2.55
CA GLN A 285 -1.11 9.20 -3.80
C GLN A 285 0.21 8.83 -4.52
N PRO A 286 0.35 9.08 -5.82
CA PRO A 286 1.57 8.78 -6.57
C PRO A 286 2.83 9.36 -5.92
N ARG A 287 2.72 10.54 -5.30
CA ARG A 287 3.73 11.13 -4.43
C ARG A 287 3.09 11.87 -3.26
N GLU A 288 3.52 11.52 -2.06
CA GLU A 288 3.28 12.24 -0.81
C GLU A 288 4.60 12.32 -0.04
N PRO A 289 4.82 13.31 0.84
CA PRO A 289 5.83 13.17 1.86
C PRO A 289 5.46 12.01 2.79
N PHE A 290 6.41 11.44 3.53
CA PHE A 290 6.03 10.45 4.53
C PHE A 290 5.08 11.05 5.59
N SER A 291 4.21 10.23 6.16
CA SER A 291 3.27 10.70 7.19
C SER A 291 4.02 11.19 8.43
N PRO A 292 3.83 12.44 8.86
CA PRO A 292 4.49 12.97 10.07
C PRO A 292 4.13 12.19 11.33
N LEU A 293 3.00 11.50 11.35
CA LEU A 293 2.56 10.72 12.50
C LEU A 293 3.56 9.63 12.92
N PHE A 294 4.39 9.11 11.98
CA PHE A 294 5.47 8.19 12.33
C PHE A 294 6.47 8.81 13.33
N GLY A 295 6.74 10.11 13.18
CA GLY A 295 7.64 10.84 14.05
C GLY A 295 7.00 11.44 15.30
N GLN A 296 5.67 11.34 15.46
CA GLN A 296 4.95 12.02 16.53
C GLN A 296 4.51 11.08 17.68
N LEU A 297 4.43 9.76 17.43
CA LEU A 297 4.03 8.80 18.46
C LEU A 297 5.26 8.16 19.12
N GLU A 298 5.51 8.53 20.39
CA GLU A 298 6.66 8.03 21.15
C GLU A 298 6.31 6.84 22.05
N ASN A 299 5.09 6.73 22.52
CA ASN A 299 4.65 5.78 23.54
C ASN A 299 3.64 4.74 23.04
N THR A 300 3.34 4.72 21.74
CA THR A 300 2.39 3.81 21.11
C THR A 300 3.05 3.00 20.00
N ASN A 301 2.74 1.71 19.86
CA ASN A 301 3.23 0.91 18.75
C ASN A 301 2.67 1.44 17.43
N VAL A 302 3.52 1.52 16.41
CA VAL A 302 3.16 1.98 15.07
C VAL A 302 3.61 1.00 14.01
N MET A 303 2.87 0.95 12.90
CA MET A 303 3.21 0.17 11.72
C MET A 303 2.92 0.96 10.44
N ALA A 304 3.69 0.72 9.40
CA ALA A 304 3.43 1.30 8.10
C ALA A 304 2.37 0.49 7.34
N GLU A 305 1.45 1.20 6.67
CA GLU A 305 0.50 0.66 5.71
C GLU A 305 0.86 1.15 4.31
N PHE A 306 1.23 0.23 3.44
CA PHE A 306 1.46 0.50 2.01
C PHE A 306 0.29 -0.01 1.18
N GLN A 307 0.05 0.59 0.03
CA GLN A 307 -0.90 0.05 -0.94
C GLN A 307 -0.14 -0.65 -2.07
N ILE A 308 -0.33 -1.98 -2.18
CA ILE A 308 0.20 -2.80 -3.27
C ILE A 308 -0.69 -2.64 -4.50
N THR A 309 -1.98 -2.45 -4.28
CA THR A 309 -2.96 -2.13 -5.32
C THR A 309 -2.74 -0.72 -5.85
N GLN A 310 -2.79 -0.56 -7.16
CA GLN A 310 -2.51 0.70 -7.86
C GLN A 310 -3.77 1.55 -8.01
N GLU A 311 -4.39 1.99 -6.91
CA GLU A 311 -5.67 2.71 -6.91
C GLU A 311 -5.62 4.03 -7.68
N TYR A 312 -4.53 4.79 -7.54
CA TYR A 312 -4.33 6.10 -8.17
C TYR A 312 -3.27 6.09 -9.27
N LEU A 313 -2.86 4.89 -9.70
CA LEU A 313 -1.69 4.65 -10.53
C LEU A 313 -2.06 3.81 -11.77
N GLY A 314 -3.22 4.10 -12.38
CA GLY A 314 -3.70 3.43 -13.58
C GLY A 314 -4.19 1.99 -13.39
N PHE A 315 -4.53 1.61 -12.17
CA PHE A 315 -5.10 0.30 -11.82
C PHE A 315 -4.25 -0.86 -12.33
N SER A 316 -4.90 -1.88 -12.93
CA SER A 316 -4.21 -2.99 -13.57
C SER A 316 -3.80 -2.72 -15.03
N ASN A 317 -3.88 -1.48 -15.50
CA ASN A 317 -3.51 -1.11 -16.88
C ASN A 317 -2.10 -0.54 -16.99
N HIS A 318 -1.60 0.16 -15.96
CA HIS A 318 -0.28 0.77 -16.00
C HIS A 318 0.78 -0.13 -15.35
N LEU A 319 1.98 -0.09 -15.90
CA LEU A 319 3.18 -0.63 -15.28
C LEU A 319 3.69 0.44 -14.31
N VAL A 320 3.62 0.16 -13.01
CA VAL A 320 4.19 1.00 -11.95
C VAL A 320 4.83 0.09 -10.90
N TYR A 321 6.15 0.15 -10.79
CA TYR A 321 6.89 -0.58 -9.76
C TYR A 321 6.96 0.28 -8.49
N LEU A 322 6.30 -0.17 -7.44
CA LEU A 322 6.02 0.65 -6.25
C LEU A 322 7.12 0.61 -5.18
N HIS A 323 8.02 -0.37 -5.23
CA HIS A 323 9.05 -0.50 -4.19
C HIS A 323 9.90 0.76 -4.01
N PRO A 324 10.29 1.52 -5.06
CA PRO A 324 11.01 2.79 -4.87
C PRO A 324 10.25 3.78 -3.97
N MET A 325 8.93 3.89 -4.12
CA MET A 325 8.09 4.76 -3.28
C MET A 325 8.05 4.29 -1.83
N TRP A 326 7.93 2.98 -1.60
CA TRP A 326 7.87 2.43 -0.24
C TRP A 326 9.21 2.55 0.48
N LYS A 327 10.30 2.34 -0.27
CA LYS A 327 11.65 2.52 0.26
C LYS A 327 11.94 3.98 0.58
N GLU A 328 11.55 4.92 -0.28
CA GLU A 328 11.61 6.36 -0.01
C GLU A 328 10.94 6.70 1.34
N CYS A 329 9.76 6.14 1.61
CA CYS A 329 9.08 6.33 2.89
C CYS A 329 9.83 5.69 4.06
N LEU A 330 10.24 4.41 3.94
CA LEU A 330 10.92 3.71 5.04
C LEU A 330 12.29 4.29 5.38
N ASP A 331 13.01 4.80 4.39
CA ASP A 331 14.33 5.42 4.55
C ASP A 331 14.24 6.87 5.05
N SER A 332 13.05 7.50 4.97
CA SER A 332 12.87 8.88 5.44
C SER A 332 13.14 8.98 6.93
N ASP A 333 14.01 9.90 7.31
CA ASP A 333 14.32 10.18 8.72
C ASP A 333 13.24 11.07 9.32
N THR A 334 12.65 10.65 10.40
CA THR A 334 11.66 11.45 11.14
C THR A 334 12.30 12.46 12.07
N TYR A 335 13.58 12.27 12.39
CA TYR A 335 14.34 13.02 13.40
C TYR A 335 13.73 13.00 14.81
N GLN A 336 12.81 12.10 15.11
CA GLN A 336 12.13 12.03 16.40
C GLN A 336 13.10 11.90 17.58
N LYS A 337 14.16 11.11 17.42
CA LYS A 337 15.25 10.96 18.42
C LYS A 337 16.59 11.45 17.86
N GLY A 338 16.55 12.37 16.90
CA GLY A 338 17.72 12.82 16.15
C GLY A 338 17.94 12.01 14.87
N GLU A 339 19.05 12.23 14.21
CA GLU A 339 19.43 11.58 12.96
C GLU A 339 19.47 10.06 13.11
N GLY A 340 18.91 9.33 12.12
CA GLY A 340 18.81 7.89 12.10
C GLY A 340 17.48 7.34 12.63
N SER A 341 16.55 8.21 13.06
CA SER A 341 15.19 7.81 13.46
C SER A 341 14.29 7.60 12.24
N THR A 342 14.70 6.71 11.32
CA THR A 342 13.95 6.48 10.09
C THR A 342 12.58 5.86 10.36
N VAL A 343 11.66 6.00 9.41
CA VAL A 343 10.34 5.33 9.48
C VAL A 343 10.51 3.82 9.67
N ALA A 344 11.52 3.22 9.01
CA ALA A 344 11.85 1.81 9.19
C ALA A 344 12.26 1.50 10.64
N GLU A 345 13.17 2.27 11.24
CA GLU A 345 13.63 2.04 12.63
C GLU A 345 12.51 2.21 13.66
N ILE A 346 11.62 3.17 13.42
CA ILE A 346 10.45 3.40 14.27
C ILE A 346 9.46 2.23 14.15
N THR A 347 9.10 1.83 12.95
CA THR A 347 8.10 0.77 12.72
C THR A 347 8.63 -0.64 13.03
N LYS A 348 9.95 -0.86 12.95
CA LYS A 348 10.60 -2.07 13.47
C LYS A 348 10.61 -2.12 15.02
N GLY A 349 10.28 -1.02 15.67
CA GLY A 349 10.29 -0.91 17.12
C GLY A 349 11.68 -0.72 17.74
N VAL A 350 12.70 -0.43 16.94
CA VAL A 350 14.08 -0.28 17.40
C VAL A 350 14.26 1.01 18.20
N THR A 351 13.76 2.13 17.65
CA THR A 351 13.90 3.48 18.25
C THR A 351 13.34 3.54 19.68
N HIS A 352 12.28 2.80 19.99
CA HIS A 352 11.57 2.84 21.27
C HIS A 352 11.51 1.50 22.00
N SER A 353 12.25 0.48 21.56
CA SER A 353 12.23 -0.88 22.13
C SER A 353 10.82 -1.46 22.26
N ARG A 354 10.01 -1.35 21.21
CA ARG A 354 8.62 -1.76 21.21
C ARG A 354 8.47 -3.28 21.14
N PRO A 355 7.52 -3.87 21.90
CA PRO A 355 7.35 -5.32 21.94
C PRO A 355 6.71 -5.88 20.67
N ILE A 356 5.91 -5.08 19.96
CA ILE A 356 5.21 -5.49 18.73
C ILE A 356 5.65 -4.60 17.58
N ASN A 357 6.07 -5.24 16.50
CA ASN A 357 6.30 -4.58 15.24
C ASN A 357 5.54 -5.28 14.12
N ALA A 358 5.10 -4.50 13.14
CA ALA A 358 4.35 -4.98 12.02
C ALA A 358 4.50 -4.06 10.80
N ILE A 359 4.14 -4.59 9.64
CA ILE A 359 3.99 -3.87 8.38
C ILE A 359 2.77 -4.42 7.66
N ALA A 360 1.97 -3.56 7.03
CA ALA A 360 0.78 -3.93 6.30
C ALA A 360 0.86 -3.53 4.83
N GLY A 361 0.35 -4.39 3.95
CA GLY A 361 0.18 -4.12 2.53
C GLY A 361 -1.25 -4.34 2.08
N VAL A 362 -1.89 -3.30 1.54
CA VAL A 362 -3.23 -3.43 0.92
C VAL A 362 -3.07 -4.09 -0.44
N THR A 363 -3.63 -5.29 -0.59
CA THR A 363 -3.52 -6.08 -1.81
C THR A 363 -4.88 -6.62 -2.23
N ASN A 364 -5.53 -5.94 -3.16
CA ASN A 364 -6.88 -6.27 -3.61
C ASN A 364 -6.81 -7.15 -4.86
N ILE A 365 -6.19 -8.32 -4.71
CA ILE A 365 -6.05 -9.32 -5.77
C ILE A 365 -7.38 -10.00 -6.04
N GLY A 366 -7.57 -10.45 -7.30
CA GLY A 366 -8.77 -11.13 -7.74
C GLY A 366 -8.49 -12.48 -8.40
N ASP A 367 -9.53 -13.10 -8.93
CA ASP A 367 -9.48 -14.43 -9.54
C ASP A 367 -8.99 -14.43 -11.01
N SER A 368 -8.38 -13.33 -11.49
CA SER A 368 -7.65 -13.32 -12.76
C SER A 368 -6.45 -14.28 -12.70
N ILE A 369 -5.99 -14.74 -13.88
CA ILE A 369 -4.94 -15.77 -13.98
C ILE A 369 -3.62 -15.40 -13.25
N ASN A 370 -3.31 -14.10 -13.16
CA ASN A 370 -2.13 -13.59 -12.48
C ASN A 370 -2.45 -12.88 -11.15
N TRP A 371 -3.68 -12.97 -10.66
CA TRP A 371 -4.25 -12.37 -9.46
C TRP A 371 -4.21 -10.84 -9.39
N CYS A 372 -3.30 -10.19 -10.11
CA CYS A 372 -3.07 -8.74 -10.06
C CYS A 372 -3.61 -7.99 -11.29
N GLY A 373 -4.12 -8.72 -12.29
CA GLY A 373 -4.62 -8.16 -13.54
C GLY A 373 -3.53 -7.68 -14.51
N HIS A 374 -2.38 -7.26 -14.02
CA HIS A 374 -1.19 -6.91 -14.79
C HIS A 374 0.01 -7.75 -14.33
N HIS A 375 0.78 -8.31 -15.28
CA HIS A 375 1.92 -9.16 -14.90
C HIS A 375 2.96 -8.41 -14.05
N PHE A 376 3.28 -7.17 -14.39
CA PHE A 376 4.19 -6.36 -13.58
C PHE A 376 3.62 -5.94 -12.21
N ALA A 377 2.31 -5.93 -12.01
CA ALA A 377 1.74 -5.67 -10.70
C ALA A 377 2.05 -6.80 -9.68
N GLN A 378 2.34 -8.02 -10.16
CA GLN A 378 2.86 -9.07 -9.28
C GLN A 378 4.22 -8.72 -8.68
N SER A 379 5.05 -7.91 -9.38
CA SER A 379 6.33 -7.45 -8.82
C SER A 379 6.14 -6.63 -7.56
N ASN A 380 5.04 -5.87 -7.44
CA ASN A 380 4.73 -5.09 -6.26
C ASN A 380 4.39 -6.01 -5.07
N TRP A 381 3.63 -7.07 -5.30
CA TRP A 381 3.35 -8.07 -4.26
C TRP A 381 4.62 -8.78 -3.81
N TYR A 382 5.44 -9.24 -4.77
CA TYR A 382 6.75 -9.82 -4.49
C TYR A 382 7.65 -8.86 -3.68
N ALA A 383 7.76 -7.62 -4.15
CA ALA A 383 8.59 -6.59 -3.53
C ALA A 383 8.13 -6.26 -2.10
N TYR A 384 6.82 -6.20 -1.86
CA TYR A 384 6.29 -5.99 -0.52
C TYR A 384 6.76 -7.09 0.45
N GLY A 385 6.65 -8.36 0.07
CA GLY A 385 7.11 -9.47 0.91
C GLY A 385 8.61 -9.41 1.19
N ARG A 386 9.43 -9.11 0.17
CA ARG A 386 10.88 -8.98 0.31
C ARG A 386 11.27 -7.80 1.22
N MET A 387 10.64 -6.64 1.05
CA MET A 387 10.82 -5.46 1.88
C MET A 387 10.36 -5.69 3.33
N ALA A 388 9.23 -6.35 3.51
CA ALA A 388 8.72 -6.69 4.84
C ALA A 388 9.64 -7.67 5.59
N TRP A 389 10.37 -8.51 4.84
CA TRP A 389 11.40 -9.38 5.41
C TRP A 389 12.69 -8.61 5.71
N ASN A 390 13.17 -7.83 4.74
CA ASN A 390 14.39 -7.04 4.87
C ASN A 390 14.25 -5.69 4.14
N PRO A 391 13.97 -4.58 4.85
CA PRO A 391 13.81 -3.26 4.27
C PRO A 391 15.11 -2.64 3.72
N GLU A 392 16.28 -3.25 4.01
CA GLU A 392 17.58 -2.78 3.49
C GLU A 392 17.81 -3.21 2.03
N LEU A 393 16.99 -4.12 1.49
CA LEU A 393 17.10 -4.51 0.09
C LEU A 393 16.80 -3.34 -0.84
N SER A 394 17.64 -3.17 -1.88
CA SER A 394 17.40 -2.12 -2.87
C SER A 394 16.28 -2.51 -3.85
N SER A 395 15.70 -1.49 -4.48
CA SER A 395 14.68 -1.69 -5.52
C SER A 395 15.22 -2.49 -6.71
N GLU A 396 16.49 -2.26 -7.07
CA GLU A 396 17.20 -2.95 -8.14
C GLU A 396 17.40 -4.45 -7.82
N GLN A 397 17.77 -4.78 -6.58
CA GLN A 397 17.95 -6.16 -6.14
C GLN A 397 16.66 -6.94 -6.23
N ILE A 398 15.56 -6.36 -5.72
CA ILE A 398 14.25 -7.01 -5.71
C ILE A 398 13.70 -7.16 -7.15
N ALA A 399 13.85 -6.13 -7.98
CA ALA A 399 13.45 -6.20 -9.40
C ALA A 399 14.23 -7.27 -10.15
N ASP A 400 15.56 -7.35 -9.96
CA ASP A 400 16.42 -8.35 -10.55
C ASP A 400 16.02 -9.78 -10.17
N GLU A 401 15.76 -10.01 -8.87
CA GLU A 401 15.25 -11.30 -8.36
C GLU A 401 13.91 -11.68 -9.02
N TRP A 402 12.96 -10.74 -9.06
CA TRP A 402 11.63 -11.00 -9.61
C TRP A 402 11.65 -11.26 -11.11
N ILE A 403 12.42 -10.47 -11.88
CA ILE A 403 12.56 -10.63 -13.34
C ILE A 403 13.11 -12.02 -13.67
N LYS A 404 14.17 -12.45 -12.97
CA LYS A 404 14.81 -13.75 -13.20
C LYS A 404 13.88 -14.93 -12.90
N GLN A 405 13.08 -14.84 -11.85
CA GLN A 405 12.13 -15.88 -11.47
C GLN A 405 10.89 -15.90 -12.35
N THR A 406 10.53 -14.76 -12.99
CA THR A 406 9.25 -14.61 -13.69
C THR A 406 9.37 -14.74 -15.20
N PHE A 407 10.45 -14.23 -15.79
CA PHE A 407 10.60 -14.13 -17.24
C PHE A 407 11.85 -14.82 -17.76
N SER A 408 13.04 -14.27 -17.46
CA SER A 408 14.29 -14.71 -18.07
C SER A 408 15.50 -14.35 -17.23
N SER A 409 16.54 -15.20 -17.25
CA SER A 409 17.86 -14.94 -16.68
C SER A 409 18.86 -14.30 -17.67
N GLU A 410 18.44 -14.02 -18.90
CA GLU A 410 19.29 -13.42 -19.93
C GLU A 410 19.53 -11.92 -19.66
N LYS A 411 20.77 -11.48 -19.60
CA LYS A 411 21.12 -10.07 -19.34
C LYS A 411 20.46 -9.10 -20.32
N LYS A 412 20.35 -9.48 -21.60
CA LYS A 412 19.70 -8.67 -22.64
C LYS A 412 18.20 -8.46 -22.41
N PHE A 413 17.58 -9.28 -21.57
CA PHE A 413 16.22 -9.10 -21.09
C PHE A 413 16.21 -8.30 -19.77
N ILE A 414 17.04 -8.71 -18.81
CA ILE A 414 17.01 -8.21 -17.44
C ILE A 414 17.29 -6.70 -17.39
N GLU A 415 18.38 -6.23 -18.02
CA GLU A 415 18.82 -4.85 -17.87
C GLU A 415 17.78 -3.83 -18.36
N PRO A 416 17.26 -3.90 -19.62
CA PRO A 416 16.29 -2.91 -20.08
C PRO A 416 14.94 -3.01 -19.33
N VAL A 417 14.50 -4.22 -18.96
CA VAL A 417 13.24 -4.40 -18.22
C VAL A 417 13.35 -3.90 -16.79
N LYS A 418 14.49 -4.12 -16.13
CA LYS A 418 14.77 -3.60 -14.79
C LYS A 418 14.79 -2.07 -14.79
N GLU A 419 15.47 -1.45 -15.75
CA GLU A 419 15.50 0.01 -15.89
C GLU A 419 14.09 0.56 -16.11
N MET A 420 13.31 -0.01 -17.02
CA MET A 420 11.91 0.34 -17.23
C MET A 420 11.07 0.24 -15.94
N MET A 421 11.24 -0.83 -15.15
CA MET A 421 10.55 -0.96 -13.86
C MET A 421 10.94 0.15 -12.89
N LEU A 422 12.24 0.41 -12.73
CA LEU A 422 12.74 1.40 -11.77
C LEU A 422 12.29 2.83 -12.12
N MET A 423 12.20 3.15 -13.39
CA MET A 423 11.70 4.44 -13.87
C MET A 423 10.18 4.59 -13.71
N SER A 424 9.43 3.49 -13.77
CA SER A 424 7.98 3.51 -14.02
C SER A 424 7.16 4.29 -12.98
N ARG A 425 7.58 4.31 -11.71
CA ARG A 425 6.89 5.11 -10.68
C ARG A 425 7.07 6.60 -10.92
N GLU A 426 8.28 7.04 -11.19
CA GLU A 426 8.57 8.46 -11.42
C GLU A 426 7.95 8.96 -12.73
N THR A 427 7.99 8.13 -13.77
CA THR A 427 7.26 8.37 -15.03
C THR A 427 5.77 8.57 -14.78
N ASN A 428 5.15 7.73 -13.94
CA ASN A 428 3.74 7.88 -13.58
C ASN A 428 3.46 9.20 -12.85
N VAL A 429 4.28 9.57 -11.87
CA VAL A 429 4.18 10.86 -11.17
C VAL A 429 4.26 12.03 -12.16
N LYS A 430 5.21 12.00 -13.11
CA LYS A 430 5.40 13.06 -14.10
C LYS A 430 4.16 13.28 -14.97
N TYR A 431 3.52 12.23 -15.45
CA TYR A 431 2.35 12.40 -16.32
C TYR A 431 1.01 12.52 -15.57
N GLU A 432 0.92 12.14 -14.30
CA GLU A 432 -0.31 12.28 -13.52
C GLU A 432 -0.28 13.52 -12.60
N MET A 433 0.65 13.56 -11.65
CA MET A 433 0.65 14.51 -10.53
C MET A 433 2.06 15.03 -10.23
N PRO A 434 2.65 15.80 -11.15
CA PRO A 434 4.03 16.31 -11.00
C PRO A 434 4.16 17.36 -9.89
N LEU A 435 5.40 17.60 -9.45
CA LEU A 435 5.81 18.66 -8.53
C LEU A 435 5.08 18.68 -7.17
N GLY A 436 4.50 17.54 -6.75
CA GLY A 436 3.76 17.45 -5.49
C GLY A 436 2.26 17.73 -5.63
N LEU A 437 1.74 17.89 -6.85
CA LEU A 437 0.30 17.85 -7.08
C LEU A 437 -0.26 16.48 -6.66
N HIS A 438 -1.49 16.45 -6.18
CA HIS A 438 -2.16 15.23 -5.72
C HIS A 438 -3.68 15.35 -5.80
N HIS A 439 -4.38 14.21 -5.75
CA HIS A 439 -5.85 14.12 -5.81
C HIS A 439 -6.50 14.79 -7.04
N ILE A 440 -5.80 14.87 -8.16
CA ILE A 440 -6.34 15.47 -9.40
C ILE A 440 -6.90 14.42 -10.39
N PHE A 441 -7.15 13.21 -9.92
CA PHE A 441 -7.82 12.14 -10.63
C PHE A 441 -9.34 12.36 -10.71
N SER A 442 -9.99 11.64 -11.63
CA SER A 442 -11.45 11.63 -11.73
C SER A 442 -12.11 10.99 -10.51
N GLY A 443 -13.02 11.68 -9.86
CA GLY A 443 -13.83 11.17 -8.75
C GLY A 443 -14.73 9.99 -9.13
N GLN A 444 -14.92 9.74 -10.44
CA GLN A 444 -15.67 8.59 -10.94
C GLN A 444 -14.81 7.31 -11.01
N GLY A 445 -14.38 6.81 -9.88
CA GLY A 445 -13.68 5.55 -9.78
C GLY A 445 -12.14 5.65 -9.80
N HIS A 446 -11.56 6.83 -9.72
CA HIS A 446 -10.13 7.12 -9.56
C HIS A 446 -9.25 6.78 -10.78
N TYR A 447 -9.83 6.56 -11.96
CA TYR A 447 -9.08 6.32 -13.19
C TYR A 447 -9.10 7.53 -14.11
N GLY A 448 -7.93 7.99 -14.52
CA GLY A 448 -7.77 9.15 -15.40
C GLY A 448 -7.91 10.50 -14.69
N PRO A 449 -7.65 11.61 -15.42
CA PRO A 449 -7.63 12.96 -14.87
C PRO A 449 -9.02 13.52 -14.62
N GLY A 450 -9.15 14.33 -13.57
CA GLY A 450 -10.36 15.05 -13.22
C GLY A 450 -10.09 16.37 -12.49
N PRO A 451 -9.09 17.20 -12.89
CA PRO A 451 -8.69 18.37 -12.12
C PRO A 451 -9.81 19.41 -11.94
N TRP A 452 -10.85 19.36 -12.77
CA TRP A 452 -12.02 20.26 -12.71
C TRP A 452 -13.16 19.74 -11.83
N GLU A 453 -13.06 18.53 -11.27
CA GLU A 453 -14.17 17.91 -10.58
C GLU A 453 -14.36 18.48 -9.17
N GLY A 454 -15.60 18.84 -8.86
CA GLY A 454 -16.03 19.17 -7.50
C GLY A 454 -16.74 17.99 -6.85
N ALA A 455 -16.69 17.93 -5.54
CA ALA A 455 -17.41 16.95 -4.73
C ALA A 455 -18.26 17.63 -3.66
N SER A 456 -19.26 16.93 -3.14
CA SER A 456 -20.11 17.41 -2.04
C SER A 456 -19.30 17.66 -0.75
N ARG A 457 -18.24 16.87 -0.54
CA ARG A 457 -17.24 17.08 0.51
C ARG A 457 -16.03 17.76 -0.10
N PRO A 458 -15.56 18.90 0.46
CA PRO A 458 -14.39 19.60 -0.07
C PRO A 458 -13.15 18.71 -0.18
N ASP A 459 -12.87 17.91 0.84
CA ASP A 459 -11.73 17.00 0.95
C ASP A 459 -11.78 15.77 0.02
N TRP A 460 -12.85 15.64 -0.79
CA TRP A 460 -12.97 14.68 -1.90
C TRP A 460 -12.80 15.33 -3.27
N SER A 461 -12.65 16.66 -3.29
CA SER A 461 -12.57 17.43 -4.53
C SER A 461 -11.13 17.70 -4.94
N PRO A 462 -10.72 17.42 -6.20
CA PRO A 462 -9.46 17.89 -6.75
C PRO A 462 -9.20 19.39 -6.53
N LEU A 463 -10.26 20.21 -6.63
CA LEU A 463 -10.19 21.67 -6.42
C LEU A 463 -9.67 22.05 -5.03
N TYR A 464 -9.96 21.27 -4.03
CA TYR A 464 -9.46 21.47 -2.66
C TYR A 464 -7.94 21.25 -2.56
N TYR A 465 -7.40 20.32 -3.32
CA TYR A 465 -5.98 19.95 -3.22
C TYR A 465 -5.07 20.82 -4.09
N HIS A 466 -5.41 21.03 -5.37
CA HIS A 466 -4.53 21.80 -6.24
C HIS A 466 -4.68 23.32 -6.09
N LYS A 467 -5.82 23.82 -5.59
CA LYS A 467 -6.11 25.24 -5.35
C LYS A 467 -5.70 26.17 -6.50
N ALA A 468 -5.78 25.67 -7.75
CA ALA A 468 -5.42 26.48 -8.91
C ALA A 468 -6.35 27.69 -9.05
N ALA A 469 -5.78 28.87 -9.17
CA ALA A 469 -6.42 30.15 -9.33
C ALA A 469 -5.56 31.08 -10.21
N LYS A 470 -5.98 32.32 -10.45
CA LYS A 470 -5.20 33.26 -11.27
C LYS A 470 -3.85 33.62 -10.67
N ASP A 471 -3.75 33.59 -9.36
CA ASP A 471 -2.54 33.92 -8.59
C ASP A 471 -1.57 32.74 -8.44
N GLY A 472 -1.98 31.51 -8.80
CA GLY A 472 -1.07 30.36 -8.71
C GLY A 472 -1.76 29.02 -8.54
N ILE A 473 -0.95 28.03 -8.11
CA ILE A 473 -1.34 26.64 -7.89
C ILE A 473 -0.56 26.04 -6.71
N GLY A 474 -1.12 25.00 -6.09
CA GLY A 474 -0.52 24.28 -4.95
C GLY A 474 -1.19 24.63 -3.63
N PHE A 475 -0.95 23.82 -2.63
CA PHE A 475 -1.55 23.98 -1.30
C PHE A 475 -0.51 24.61 -0.34
N ASP A 476 -0.79 25.81 0.19
CA ASP A 476 0.09 26.41 1.20
C ASP A 476 -0.07 25.68 2.55
N ARG A 477 0.89 24.82 2.84
CA ARG A 477 1.04 24.08 4.10
C ARG A 477 2.20 24.58 4.95
N THR A 478 2.79 25.72 4.56
CA THR A 478 3.81 26.41 5.34
C THR A 478 3.22 27.02 6.62
N MET A 479 4.08 27.61 7.44
CA MET A 479 3.66 28.37 8.64
C MET A 479 2.71 29.53 8.32
N ASN A 480 2.67 30.02 7.09
CA ASN A 480 1.78 31.10 6.65
C ASN A 480 0.42 30.57 6.17
N GLY A 481 0.34 29.30 5.83
CA GLY A 481 -0.87 28.61 5.36
C GLY A 481 -1.53 27.78 6.45
N SER A 482 -1.70 26.48 6.18
CA SER A 482 -2.31 25.53 7.14
C SER A 482 -1.37 25.13 8.30
N ALA A 483 -0.10 25.47 8.21
CA ALA A 483 0.97 25.11 9.15
C ALA A 483 1.16 23.59 9.34
N ALA A 484 0.87 22.78 8.30
CA ALA A 484 1.08 21.33 8.36
C ALA A 484 2.56 20.95 8.55
N VAL A 485 3.49 21.82 8.13
CA VAL A 485 4.93 21.64 8.35
C VAL A 485 5.31 21.57 9.83
N GLU A 486 4.48 22.07 10.76
CA GLU A 486 4.72 21.97 12.21
C GLU A 486 4.69 20.54 12.73
N GLN A 487 4.08 19.62 11.98
CA GLN A 487 3.99 18.22 12.36
C GLN A 487 5.28 17.44 12.10
N TYR A 488 6.26 18.06 11.45
CA TYR A 488 7.58 17.47 11.23
C TYR A 488 8.61 18.03 12.23
N HIS A 489 9.55 17.19 12.65
CA HIS A 489 10.69 17.63 13.47
C HIS A 489 11.71 18.41 12.63
N GLU A 490 12.54 19.22 13.29
CA GLU A 490 13.71 19.81 12.61
C GLU A 490 14.72 18.70 12.24
N PRO A 491 15.38 18.79 11.07
CA PRO A 491 15.41 19.92 10.14
C PRO A 491 14.29 19.92 9.08
N LEU A 492 13.40 18.94 9.07
CA LEU A 492 12.37 18.77 8.02
C LEU A 492 11.34 19.92 8.04
N LYS A 493 10.95 20.38 9.23
CA LYS A 493 10.06 21.53 9.36
C LYS A 493 10.61 22.73 8.60
N SER A 494 11.87 23.09 8.84
CA SER A 494 12.54 24.20 8.15
C SER A 494 12.72 23.94 6.65
N LEU A 495 13.07 22.70 6.28
CA LEU A 495 13.24 22.26 4.89
C LEU A 495 11.97 22.47 4.05
N TYR A 496 10.83 22.02 4.56
CA TYR A 496 9.55 22.10 3.84
C TYR A 496 8.90 23.48 3.92
N ASN A 497 9.15 24.23 5.00
CA ASN A 497 8.58 25.56 5.20
C ASN A 497 9.17 26.62 4.25
N ASN A 498 10.41 26.46 3.82
CA ASN A 498 11.09 27.42 2.94
C ASN A 498 11.09 26.90 1.49
N VAL A 499 10.51 27.68 0.60
CA VAL A 499 10.39 27.34 -0.83
C VAL A 499 11.74 27.08 -1.50
N GLU A 500 12.81 27.76 -1.09
CA GLU A 500 14.16 27.59 -1.67
C GLU A 500 14.79 26.25 -1.29
N THR A 501 14.43 25.68 -0.14
CA THR A 501 14.97 24.40 0.34
C THR A 501 14.02 23.23 0.12
N CYS A 502 12.73 23.50 -0.07
CA CYS A 502 11.74 22.47 -0.33
C CYS A 502 12.14 21.63 -1.56
N PRO A 503 12.07 20.29 -1.48
CA PRO A 503 12.27 19.43 -2.64
C PRO A 503 11.29 19.78 -3.77
N GLU A 504 11.78 19.95 -4.99
CA GLU A 504 10.93 20.38 -6.12
C GLU A 504 9.78 19.38 -6.39
N ASN A 505 10.02 18.10 -6.18
CA ASN A 505 9.01 17.06 -6.33
C ASN A 505 7.91 17.09 -5.25
N LEU A 506 8.00 17.95 -4.25
CA LEU A 506 7.00 18.21 -3.20
C LEU A 506 6.62 19.70 -3.11
N ILE A 507 7.09 20.53 -4.05
CA ILE A 507 6.96 21.98 -3.90
C ILE A 507 5.49 22.43 -3.88
N LEU A 508 4.62 21.86 -4.73
CA LEU A 508 3.20 22.18 -4.77
C LEU A 508 2.36 21.42 -3.70
N TRP A 509 2.99 20.45 -3.03
CA TRP A 509 2.42 19.86 -1.82
C TRP A 509 2.43 20.84 -0.66
N PHE A 510 3.56 21.58 -0.49
CA PHE A 510 3.77 22.45 0.65
C PHE A 510 3.54 23.92 0.36
N HIS A 511 3.62 24.37 -0.91
CA HIS A 511 3.57 25.78 -1.28
C HIS A 511 2.49 26.04 -2.34
N HIS A 512 1.82 27.20 -2.20
CA HIS A 512 1.04 27.79 -3.28
C HIS A 512 1.91 28.83 -4.00
N LEU A 513 2.17 28.63 -5.29
CA LEU A 513 3.12 29.44 -6.04
C LEU A 513 2.50 30.11 -7.25
N PRO A 514 2.89 31.36 -7.56
CA PRO A 514 2.49 32.05 -8.79
C PRO A 514 2.92 31.27 -10.04
N TRP A 515 2.16 31.39 -11.11
CA TRP A 515 2.45 30.69 -12.36
C TRP A 515 3.79 31.09 -13.00
N ASP A 516 4.27 32.31 -12.76
CA ASP A 516 5.55 32.85 -13.23
C ASP A 516 6.68 32.70 -12.23
N TYR A 517 6.45 32.00 -11.10
CA TYR A 517 7.51 31.69 -10.13
C TYR A 517 8.69 31.02 -10.82
N LYS A 518 9.91 31.48 -10.51
CA LYS A 518 11.13 30.92 -11.12
C LYS A 518 11.61 29.68 -10.36
N MET A 519 11.50 28.54 -11.03
CA MET A 519 12.00 27.26 -10.56
C MET A 519 13.54 27.21 -10.61
N LYS A 520 14.15 26.22 -9.97
CA LYS A 520 15.63 26.04 -9.98
C LYS A 520 16.20 25.82 -11.38
N SER A 521 15.40 25.30 -12.30
CA SER A 521 15.75 25.19 -13.72
C SER A 521 15.87 26.53 -14.44
N GLY A 522 15.38 27.63 -13.84
CA GLY A 522 15.25 28.95 -14.45
C GLY A 522 13.97 29.15 -15.27
N ARG A 523 13.16 28.10 -15.45
CA ARG A 523 11.84 28.16 -16.08
C ARG A 523 10.81 28.80 -15.16
N THR A 524 9.67 29.23 -15.73
CA THR A 524 8.50 29.54 -14.91
C THR A 524 7.88 28.24 -14.36
N LEU A 525 7.11 28.31 -13.28
CA LEU A 525 6.38 27.17 -12.76
C LEU A 525 5.46 26.56 -13.83
N TRP A 526 4.82 27.42 -14.64
CA TRP A 526 4.00 26.96 -15.75
C TRP A 526 4.80 26.15 -16.78
N ASP A 527 5.94 26.67 -17.22
CA ASP A 527 6.80 25.95 -18.16
C ASP A 527 7.31 24.65 -17.56
N GLU A 528 7.73 24.67 -16.27
CA GLU A 528 8.22 23.47 -15.58
C GLU A 528 7.13 22.37 -15.51
N LEU A 529 5.89 22.74 -15.22
CA LEU A 529 4.75 21.81 -15.28
C LEU A 529 4.57 21.22 -16.69
N CYS A 530 4.59 22.07 -17.73
CA CYS A 530 4.44 21.63 -19.11
C CYS A 530 5.54 20.64 -19.52
N TYR A 531 6.79 20.97 -19.19
CA TYR A 531 7.93 20.09 -19.51
C TYR A 531 7.94 18.79 -18.70
N THR A 532 7.55 18.83 -17.44
CA THR A 532 7.46 17.61 -16.62
C THR A 532 6.39 16.66 -17.15
N TYR A 533 5.23 17.18 -17.53
CA TYR A 533 4.20 16.39 -18.21
C TYR A 533 4.70 15.81 -19.53
N GLN A 534 5.41 16.62 -20.36
CA GLN A 534 5.97 16.16 -21.63
C GLN A 534 6.98 15.03 -21.42
N GLU A 535 7.90 15.17 -20.47
CA GLU A 535 8.87 14.15 -20.10
C GLU A 535 8.17 12.85 -19.70
N GLY A 536 7.10 12.93 -18.88
CA GLY A 536 6.33 11.76 -18.45
C GLY A 536 5.69 11.00 -19.61
N ILE A 537 5.15 11.69 -20.62
CA ILE A 537 4.59 11.00 -21.80
C ILE A 537 5.67 10.38 -22.70
N ASP A 538 6.82 11.05 -22.85
CA ASP A 538 7.93 10.54 -23.65
C ASP A 538 8.53 9.28 -23.02
N GLU A 539 8.70 9.28 -21.69
CA GLU A 539 9.15 8.11 -20.93
C GLU A 539 8.14 6.96 -21.05
N ALA A 540 6.83 7.22 -20.84
CA ALA A 540 5.81 6.19 -20.98
C ALA A 540 5.76 5.59 -22.39
N ALA A 541 5.95 6.40 -23.43
CA ALA A 541 6.06 5.93 -24.82
C ALA A 541 7.32 5.09 -25.05
N SER A 542 8.43 5.42 -24.38
CA SER A 542 9.68 4.67 -24.49
C SER A 542 9.56 3.22 -24.01
N PHE A 543 8.67 2.94 -23.05
CA PHE A 543 8.42 1.58 -22.54
C PHE A 543 7.95 0.61 -23.61
N ILE A 544 7.24 1.10 -24.65
CA ILE A 544 6.82 0.29 -25.79
C ILE A 544 8.03 -0.26 -26.51
N LYS A 545 9.02 0.59 -26.84
CA LYS A 545 10.24 0.20 -27.54
C LYS A 545 11.09 -0.77 -26.71
N VAL A 546 11.18 -0.53 -25.41
CA VAL A 546 11.86 -1.44 -24.47
C VAL A 546 11.22 -2.81 -24.52
N TRP A 547 9.89 -2.90 -24.38
CA TRP A 547 9.17 -4.17 -24.38
C TRP A 547 9.26 -4.91 -25.72
N GLU A 548 9.17 -4.19 -26.85
CA GLU A 548 9.35 -4.75 -28.18
C GLU A 548 10.75 -5.34 -28.39
N SER A 549 11.78 -4.70 -27.84
CA SER A 549 13.17 -5.18 -27.95
C SER A 549 13.41 -6.54 -27.30
N VAL A 550 12.55 -6.94 -26.38
CA VAL A 550 12.69 -8.16 -25.57
C VAL A 550 11.67 -9.26 -25.91
N GLU A 551 10.84 -9.09 -26.95
CA GLU A 551 9.77 -10.01 -27.36
C GLU A 551 10.20 -11.48 -27.38
N LYS A 552 11.37 -11.80 -27.96
CA LYS A 552 11.87 -13.16 -28.14
C LYS A 552 12.15 -13.93 -26.83
N TYR A 553 12.16 -13.25 -25.68
CA TYR A 553 12.43 -13.84 -24.36
C TYR A 553 11.16 -14.16 -23.57
N VAL A 554 9.99 -13.79 -24.10
CA VAL A 554 8.70 -13.93 -23.42
C VAL A 554 7.75 -14.75 -24.27
N ASP A 555 6.93 -15.60 -23.66
CA ASP A 555 5.88 -16.28 -24.40
C ASP A 555 4.87 -15.30 -25.01
N SER A 556 4.30 -15.68 -26.15
CA SER A 556 3.43 -14.81 -26.96
C SER A 556 2.20 -14.30 -26.21
N GLN A 557 1.66 -15.08 -25.23
CA GLN A 557 0.46 -14.69 -24.48
C GLN A 557 0.78 -13.54 -23.51
N ARG A 558 1.83 -13.70 -22.69
CA ARG A 558 2.27 -12.65 -21.75
C ARG A 558 2.78 -11.43 -22.50
N TYR A 559 3.58 -11.64 -23.56
CA TYR A 559 4.09 -10.55 -24.38
C TYR A 559 2.96 -9.65 -24.90
N LYS A 560 1.96 -10.21 -25.58
CA LYS A 560 0.84 -9.46 -26.14
C LYS A 560 -0.03 -8.77 -25.07
N ASN A 561 -0.24 -9.44 -23.94
CA ASN A 561 -1.02 -8.87 -22.83
C ASN A 561 -0.32 -7.62 -22.27
N ILE A 562 0.96 -7.72 -21.98
CA ILE A 562 1.78 -6.63 -21.45
C ILE A 562 1.91 -5.49 -22.46
N HIS A 563 2.24 -5.80 -23.72
CA HIS A 563 2.39 -4.82 -24.79
C HIS A 563 1.13 -3.94 -24.93
N ARG A 564 -0.05 -4.57 -24.99
CA ARG A 564 -1.33 -3.85 -25.06
C ARG A 564 -1.51 -2.87 -23.89
N LYS A 565 -1.08 -3.25 -22.68
CA LYS A 565 -1.20 -2.43 -21.47
C LYS A 565 -0.20 -1.27 -21.47
N ILE A 566 1.02 -1.50 -21.88
CA ILE A 566 2.04 -0.45 -22.02
C ILE A 566 1.61 0.58 -23.08
N VAL A 567 1.06 0.12 -24.21
CA VAL A 567 0.49 1.01 -25.24
C VAL A 567 -0.69 1.81 -24.66
N ARG A 568 -1.52 1.19 -23.81
CA ARG A 568 -2.61 1.91 -23.15
C ARG A 568 -2.07 2.96 -22.18
N GLN A 569 -1.07 2.61 -21.37
CA GLN A 569 -0.41 3.54 -20.43
C GLN A 569 0.16 4.78 -21.16
N ALA A 570 0.84 4.58 -22.28
CA ALA A 570 1.37 5.68 -23.08
C ALA A 570 0.25 6.63 -23.59
N LYS A 571 -0.90 6.07 -23.98
CA LYS A 571 -2.08 6.87 -24.37
C LYS A 571 -2.73 7.58 -23.19
N ASP A 572 -2.83 6.92 -22.05
CA ASP A 572 -3.36 7.53 -20.84
C ASP A 572 -2.45 8.65 -20.30
N ALA A 573 -1.13 8.52 -20.46
CA ALA A 573 -0.18 9.58 -20.12
C ALA A 573 -0.45 10.87 -20.93
N ILE A 574 -0.73 10.74 -22.24
CA ILE A 574 -1.11 11.87 -23.07
C ILE A 574 -2.46 12.47 -22.59
N TRP A 575 -3.43 11.62 -22.27
CA TRP A 575 -4.73 12.06 -21.74
C TRP A 575 -4.58 12.88 -20.44
N TRP A 576 -3.77 12.38 -19.50
CA TRP A 576 -3.48 13.06 -18.25
C TRP A 576 -2.86 14.45 -18.49
N ARG A 577 -1.79 14.51 -19.31
CA ARG A 577 -1.15 15.76 -19.68
C ARG A 577 -2.13 16.75 -20.31
N ASP A 578 -2.84 16.34 -21.36
CA ASP A 578 -3.76 17.23 -22.08
C ASP A 578 -4.82 17.80 -21.16
N ALA A 579 -5.44 16.96 -20.34
CA ALA A 579 -6.47 17.36 -19.41
C ALA A 579 -5.97 18.36 -18.36
N CYS A 580 -4.84 18.08 -17.74
CA CYS A 580 -4.27 18.93 -16.68
C CYS A 580 -3.74 20.25 -17.25
N MET A 581 -2.95 20.20 -18.32
CA MET A 581 -2.38 21.41 -18.92
C MET A 581 -3.46 22.34 -19.46
N LEU A 582 -4.43 21.83 -20.24
CA LEU A 582 -5.53 22.66 -20.77
C LEU A 582 -6.39 23.25 -19.66
N TYR A 583 -6.60 22.50 -18.58
CA TYR A 583 -7.36 23.02 -17.44
C TYR A 583 -6.58 24.10 -16.69
N PHE A 584 -5.33 23.87 -16.33
CA PHE A 584 -4.52 24.84 -15.60
C PHE A 584 -4.19 26.09 -16.45
N GLN A 585 -4.09 25.94 -17.78
CA GLN A 585 -3.95 27.06 -18.69
C GLN A 585 -5.11 28.07 -18.59
N THR A 586 -6.31 27.65 -18.23
CA THR A 586 -7.46 28.56 -18.02
C THR A 586 -7.22 29.54 -16.86
N PHE A 587 -6.30 29.23 -15.95
CA PHE A 587 -5.90 30.08 -14.82
C PHE A 587 -4.62 30.85 -15.10
N SER A 588 -3.59 30.18 -15.62
CA SER A 588 -2.29 30.81 -15.90
C SER A 588 -2.38 31.83 -17.03
N GLY A 589 -3.21 31.58 -18.03
CA GLY A 589 -3.26 32.39 -19.25
C GLY A 589 -1.97 32.36 -20.08
N MET A 590 -0.99 31.51 -19.71
CA MET A 590 0.29 31.41 -20.39
C MET A 590 0.22 30.37 -21.53
N PRO A 591 0.95 30.59 -22.64
CA PRO A 591 0.99 29.60 -23.72
C PRO A 591 1.74 28.33 -23.27
N ILE A 592 1.33 27.18 -23.85
CA ILE A 592 2.12 25.95 -23.77
C ILE A 592 3.41 26.18 -24.58
N PRO A 593 4.61 25.78 -24.07
CA PRO A 593 5.85 25.90 -24.82
C PRO A 593 5.79 25.22 -26.19
N GLU A 594 6.34 25.89 -27.23
CA GLU A 594 6.26 25.45 -28.65
C GLU A 594 6.89 24.08 -28.92
N ASP A 595 7.86 23.67 -28.11
CA ASP A 595 8.55 22.37 -28.20
C ASP A 595 7.84 21.25 -27.42
N CYS A 596 6.78 21.54 -26.67
CA CYS A 596 5.87 20.54 -26.14
C CYS A 596 4.90 20.06 -27.22
N THR A 597 4.56 18.77 -27.20
CA THR A 597 3.58 18.21 -28.14
C THR A 597 2.21 18.85 -27.95
N GLU A 598 1.58 19.30 -29.04
CA GLU A 598 0.25 19.89 -29.03
C GLU A 598 -0.81 18.90 -28.47
N PRO A 599 -1.76 19.37 -27.64
CA PRO A 599 -2.90 18.57 -27.19
C PRO A 599 -3.71 18.01 -28.35
N GLN A 600 -4.14 16.75 -28.25
CA GLN A 600 -4.92 16.08 -29.29
C GLN A 600 -6.43 16.32 -29.16
N HIS A 601 -6.91 16.77 -28.01
CA HIS A 601 -8.30 17.05 -27.72
C HIS A 601 -8.47 18.42 -27.08
N THR A 602 -9.68 18.97 -27.18
CA THR A 602 -10.04 20.20 -26.47
C THR A 602 -10.40 19.89 -25.00
N LEU A 603 -10.26 20.89 -24.13
CA LEU A 603 -10.68 20.76 -22.73
C LEU A 603 -12.17 20.37 -22.60
N GLU A 604 -13.03 20.88 -23.50
CA GLU A 604 -14.46 20.57 -23.48
C GLU A 604 -14.73 19.09 -23.79
N GLU A 605 -14.02 18.51 -24.75
CA GLU A 605 -14.09 17.08 -25.08
C GLU A 605 -13.64 16.23 -23.89
N LEU A 606 -12.50 16.58 -23.27
CA LEU A 606 -11.95 15.84 -22.14
C LEU A 606 -12.86 15.90 -20.91
N ARG A 607 -13.51 17.03 -20.66
CA ARG A 607 -14.51 17.17 -19.58
C ARG A 607 -15.77 16.32 -19.79
N ARG A 608 -16.03 15.83 -21.00
CA ARG A 608 -17.18 14.96 -21.31
C ARG A 608 -16.89 13.48 -21.13
N VAL A 609 -15.62 13.10 -20.92
CA VAL A 609 -15.27 11.69 -20.72
C VAL A 609 -15.96 11.17 -19.46
N ARG A 610 -16.74 10.10 -19.63
CA ARG A 610 -17.44 9.42 -18.53
C ARG A 610 -17.23 7.93 -18.68
N LEU A 611 -16.41 7.37 -17.80
CA LEU A 611 -16.06 5.95 -17.88
C LEU A 611 -17.12 5.04 -17.27
N GLY A 612 -17.98 5.58 -16.40
CA GLY A 612 -19.01 4.79 -15.71
C GLY A 612 -18.43 3.64 -14.90
N ILE A 613 -17.24 3.84 -14.35
CA ILE A 613 -16.54 2.82 -13.56
C ILE A 613 -17.14 2.82 -12.16
N SER A 614 -17.53 1.63 -11.68
CA SER A 614 -17.73 1.43 -10.25
C SER A 614 -16.35 1.30 -9.57
N ASN A 615 -16.31 1.44 -8.25
CA ASN A 615 -15.07 1.33 -7.45
C ASN A 615 -14.36 -0.03 -7.57
N TYR A 616 -14.90 -0.96 -8.34
CA TYR A 616 -14.56 -2.39 -8.36
C TYR A 616 -14.17 -2.91 -9.74
N GLU A 617 -14.05 -2.04 -10.76
CA GLU A 617 -13.83 -2.48 -12.12
C GLU A 617 -12.68 -1.74 -12.79
N THR A 618 -11.91 -2.47 -13.59
CA THR A 618 -11.01 -1.86 -14.57
C THR A 618 -11.84 -1.31 -15.72
N PRO A 619 -11.60 -0.08 -16.20
CA PRO A 619 -12.34 0.47 -17.32
C PRO A 619 -12.17 -0.38 -18.56
N ALA A 620 -13.25 -0.59 -19.30
CA ALA A 620 -13.16 -1.20 -20.62
C ALA A 620 -12.35 -0.28 -21.55
N LEU A 621 -11.35 -0.84 -22.21
CA LEU A 621 -10.36 -0.05 -22.97
C LEU A 621 -10.99 0.76 -24.11
N GLU A 622 -12.09 0.29 -24.69
CA GLU A 622 -12.85 0.97 -25.73
C GLU A 622 -13.61 2.21 -25.25
N LYS A 623 -13.79 2.37 -23.93
CA LYS A 623 -14.42 3.55 -23.32
C LYS A 623 -13.42 4.66 -23.01
N LEU A 624 -12.14 4.38 -23.09
CA LEU A 624 -11.08 5.34 -22.84
C LEU A 624 -10.90 6.27 -24.03
N PRO A 625 -10.47 7.53 -23.84
CA PRO A 625 -10.21 8.44 -24.93
C PRO A 625 -9.24 7.85 -25.96
N ALA A 626 -9.52 8.12 -27.25
CA ALA A 626 -8.64 7.71 -28.33
C ALA A 626 -7.48 8.70 -28.44
N TYR A 627 -6.27 8.20 -28.42
CA TYR A 627 -5.04 8.97 -28.63
C TYR A 627 -4.15 8.29 -29.66
N GLU A 628 -3.50 9.09 -30.50
CA GLU A 628 -2.46 8.62 -31.42
C GLU A 628 -1.09 8.74 -30.76
N LEU A 629 -0.29 7.69 -30.86
CA LEU A 629 1.11 7.71 -30.46
C LEU A 629 1.93 8.20 -31.67
N LYS A 630 2.62 9.30 -31.52
CA LYS A 630 3.49 9.89 -32.56
C LYS A 630 4.91 9.35 -32.47
#